data_8698d23aadf21cf34d4a0812eb92a028
#
_entry.id   8698d23aadf21cf34d4a0812eb92a028
#
_cell.length_a   1.000
_cell.length_b   1.000
_cell.length_c   1.000
_cell.angle_alpha   90.00
_cell.angle_beta   90.00
_cell.angle_gamma   90.00
#
_symmetry.space_group_name_H-M   'P 1'
#
loop_
_entity.id
_entity.type
_entity.pdbx_description
1 polymer ?
#
loop_
_entity_poly.entity_id
_entity_poly.type
_entity_poly.pdbx_seq_one_letter_code
_entity_poly.pdbx_strand_id
1 'polypeptide(L)'
;MNRRLNKLLKEYEKYQDKVIDLACNNAYLTKDNLKDLTQNIYLNIKNKQYQDIEDLLKYTINILFKCKYIKLYNEKDFLNQNIFYLNYSNNDDYLVSNNRGLIDYEELQKLIISKNPDYILIGSTYYTRFIDYKKIKEIANLINAKLIVDISNISGLILTNKVPSPFEYTDYIICTLNKQLQGTNETILLSNTNELTYDLSINNTINTLNTLLNVTTDEYRELINNCLINAKELQKSFEEEKISLLSLGTDNNLLIINTEINYQIKCKDAFNLLLKNDIIIKENNLGIILNTSNMTFKGYTPNDFYLLGKKINKILKER
;
A
#
# COMPACT_ATOMS: atom_id res chain seq x y z
N MET A 1 23.49 -23.55 11.23
CA MET A 1 22.76 -22.74 10.24
C MET A 1 21.41 -22.34 10.84
N ASN A 2 20.98 -21.09 10.72
CA ASN A 2 19.77 -20.58 11.35
C ASN A 2 18.52 -21.29 10.77
N ARG A 3 17.63 -21.84 11.64
CA ARG A 3 16.40 -22.57 11.26
C ARG A 3 15.52 -21.72 10.31
N ARG A 4 15.50 -20.39 10.51
CA ARG A 4 14.78 -19.42 9.66
C ARG A 4 15.37 -19.34 8.25
N LEU A 5 16.70 -19.32 8.13
CA LEU A 5 17.39 -19.29 6.83
C LEU A 5 17.08 -20.55 6.01
N ASN A 6 17.07 -21.73 6.65
CA ASN A 6 16.74 -22.98 5.96
C ASN A 6 15.28 -23.00 5.47
N LYS A 7 14.37 -22.42 6.25
CA LYS A 7 12.96 -22.28 5.84
C LYS A 7 12.85 -21.35 4.63
N LEU A 8 13.50 -20.19 4.68
CA LEU A 8 13.54 -19.23 3.57
C LEU A 8 14.06 -19.87 2.28
N LEU A 9 15.19 -20.59 2.36
CA LEU A 9 15.78 -21.23 1.18
C LEU A 9 14.83 -22.26 0.55
N LYS A 10 14.13 -23.05 1.36
CA LYS A 10 13.14 -24.00 0.86
C LYS A 10 11.93 -23.33 0.21
N GLU A 11 11.46 -22.23 0.78
CA GLU A 11 10.36 -21.44 0.22
C GLU A 11 10.80 -20.76 -1.07
N TYR A 12 12.00 -20.20 -1.10
CA TYR A 12 12.56 -19.59 -2.29
C TYR A 12 12.71 -20.60 -3.45
N GLU A 13 13.25 -21.80 -3.18
CA GLU A 13 13.37 -22.88 -4.16
C GLU A 13 12.00 -23.23 -4.76
N LYS A 14 10.96 -23.26 -3.93
CA LYS A 14 9.58 -23.55 -4.36
C LYS A 14 8.98 -22.47 -5.25
N TYR A 15 9.31 -21.19 -5.04
CA TYR A 15 8.69 -20.05 -5.73
C TYR A 15 9.62 -19.35 -6.73
N GLN A 16 10.83 -19.85 -6.91
CA GLN A 16 11.84 -19.24 -7.78
C GLN A 16 11.31 -18.91 -9.18
N ASP A 17 10.64 -19.86 -9.84
CA ASP A 17 10.11 -19.64 -11.18
C ASP A 17 9.01 -18.56 -11.19
N LYS A 18 8.18 -18.48 -10.16
CA LYS A 18 7.13 -17.44 -10.03
C LYS A 18 7.71 -16.04 -9.83
N VAL A 19 8.79 -15.93 -9.05
CA VAL A 19 9.53 -14.66 -8.87
C VAL A 19 10.13 -14.22 -10.20
N ILE A 20 10.71 -15.16 -10.96
CA ILE A 20 11.28 -14.90 -12.28
C ILE A 20 10.20 -14.49 -13.29
N ASP A 21 9.05 -15.14 -13.29
CA ASP A 21 7.94 -14.80 -14.20
C ASP A 21 7.38 -13.40 -13.91
N LEU A 22 7.29 -13.01 -12.63
CA LEU A 22 6.92 -11.64 -12.23
C LEU A 22 7.95 -10.61 -12.70
N ALA A 23 9.24 -10.96 -12.60
CA ALA A 23 10.35 -10.13 -13.06
C ALA A 23 10.27 -9.89 -14.58
N CYS A 24 10.06 -10.95 -15.35
CA CYS A 24 10.00 -10.87 -16.81
C CYS A 24 8.86 -10.00 -17.31
N ASN A 25 7.76 -9.94 -16.57
CA ASN A 25 6.62 -9.08 -16.90
C ASN A 25 6.87 -7.59 -16.56
N ASN A 26 7.92 -7.27 -15.78
CA ASN A 26 8.17 -5.94 -15.23
C ASN A 26 9.59 -5.37 -15.50
N ALA A 27 10.50 -6.12 -16.11
CA ALA A 27 11.90 -5.71 -16.23
C ALA A 27 12.47 -5.87 -17.65
N TYR A 28 13.48 -5.04 -17.95
CA TYR A 28 14.29 -5.09 -19.18
C TYR A 28 15.27 -6.30 -19.24
N LEU A 29 15.19 -7.23 -18.28
CA LEU A 29 16.05 -8.41 -18.22
C LEU A 29 15.35 -9.62 -18.86
N THR A 30 16.11 -10.42 -19.58
CA THR A 30 15.59 -11.65 -20.15
C THR A 30 15.35 -12.70 -19.06
N LYS A 31 14.42 -13.62 -19.30
CA LYS A 31 14.09 -14.71 -18.38
C LYS A 31 15.32 -15.55 -18.01
N ASP A 32 16.20 -15.81 -18.97
CA ASP A 32 17.42 -16.61 -18.77
C ASP A 32 18.43 -15.89 -17.88
N ASN A 33 18.71 -14.61 -18.14
CA ASN A 33 19.63 -13.82 -17.30
C ASN A 33 19.17 -13.71 -15.85
N LEU A 34 17.85 -13.59 -15.63
CA LEU A 34 17.27 -13.57 -14.30
C LEU A 34 17.36 -14.92 -13.59
N LYS A 35 17.17 -16.01 -14.35
CA LYS A 35 17.25 -17.38 -13.84
C LYS A 35 18.67 -17.71 -13.38
N ASP A 36 19.67 -17.38 -14.19
CA ASP A 36 21.08 -17.60 -13.85
C ASP A 36 21.52 -16.78 -12.63
N LEU A 37 21.14 -15.50 -12.57
CA LEU A 37 21.42 -14.63 -11.43
C LEU A 37 20.80 -15.17 -10.14
N THR A 38 19.52 -15.54 -10.22
CA THR A 38 18.76 -16.07 -9.08
C THR A 38 19.33 -17.39 -8.58
N GLN A 39 19.75 -18.26 -9.49
CA GLN A 39 20.33 -19.56 -9.17
C GLN A 39 21.71 -19.39 -8.51
N ASN A 40 22.54 -18.48 -9.00
CA ASN A 40 23.82 -18.15 -8.40
C ASN A 40 23.67 -17.61 -6.97
N ILE A 41 22.75 -16.65 -6.76
CA ILE A 41 22.45 -16.11 -5.43
C ILE A 41 21.99 -17.22 -4.49
N TYR A 42 21.05 -18.08 -4.96
CA TYR A 42 20.56 -19.22 -4.17
C TYR A 42 21.68 -20.18 -3.75
N LEU A 43 22.56 -20.56 -4.68
CA LEU A 43 23.68 -21.45 -4.40
C LEU A 43 24.66 -20.86 -3.39
N ASN A 44 24.96 -19.57 -3.50
CA ASN A 44 25.83 -18.86 -2.59
C ASN A 44 25.27 -18.81 -1.17
N ILE A 45 23.98 -18.48 -1.02
CA ILE A 45 23.30 -18.52 0.30
C ILE A 45 23.33 -19.93 0.89
N LYS A 46 23.08 -20.95 0.07
CA LYS A 46 23.13 -22.37 0.49
C LYS A 46 24.53 -22.75 1.00
N ASN A 47 25.58 -22.17 0.43
CA ASN A 47 26.97 -22.37 0.82
C ASN A 47 27.44 -21.51 2.00
N LYS A 48 26.54 -20.81 2.70
CA LYS A 48 26.76 -20.00 3.91
C LYS A 48 27.50 -18.67 3.70
N GLN A 49 27.43 -18.08 2.53
CA GLN A 49 27.92 -16.73 2.28
C GLN A 49 26.83 -15.72 2.62
N TYR A 50 26.89 -15.10 3.80
CA TYR A 50 25.81 -14.24 4.33
C TYR A 50 25.61 -12.92 3.57
N GLN A 51 26.61 -12.43 2.84
CA GLN A 51 26.48 -11.28 1.94
C GLN A 51 25.42 -11.51 0.86
N ASP A 52 25.22 -12.74 0.46
CA ASP A 52 24.28 -13.12 -0.60
C ASP A 52 22.82 -13.00 -0.20
N ILE A 53 22.47 -12.95 1.10
CA ILE A 53 21.10 -12.72 1.57
C ILE A 53 20.70 -11.27 1.31
N GLU A 54 21.61 -10.34 1.53
CA GLU A 54 21.40 -8.93 1.20
C GLU A 54 21.21 -8.74 -0.31
N ASP A 55 22.04 -9.39 -1.11
CA ASP A 55 21.94 -9.36 -2.57
C ASP A 55 20.64 -9.99 -3.06
N LEU A 56 20.18 -11.07 -2.45
CA LEU A 56 18.89 -11.67 -2.76
C LEU A 56 17.74 -10.71 -2.41
N LEU A 57 17.81 -10.00 -1.28
CA LEU A 57 16.80 -9.00 -0.93
C LEU A 57 16.81 -7.85 -1.93
N LYS A 58 17.97 -7.28 -2.26
CA LYS A 58 18.11 -6.21 -3.26
C LYS A 58 17.55 -6.64 -4.62
N TYR A 59 17.86 -7.87 -5.03
CA TYR A 59 17.33 -8.45 -6.24
C TYR A 59 15.79 -8.57 -6.20
N THR A 60 15.22 -9.10 -5.13
CA THR A 60 13.77 -9.24 -4.94
C THR A 60 13.06 -7.87 -4.95
N ILE A 61 13.66 -6.86 -4.31
CA ILE A 61 13.18 -5.47 -4.32
C ILE A 61 13.19 -4.89 -5.73
N ASN A 62 14.26 -5.12 -6.49
CA ASN A 62 14.34 -4.65 -7.87
C ASN A 62 13.22 -5.23 -8.73
N ILE A 63 12.93 -6.52 -8.56
CA ILE A 63 11.84 -7.19 -9.27
C ILE A 63 10.47 -6.62 -8.91
N LEU A 64 10.16 -6.59 -7.61
CA LEU A 64 8.82 -6.29 -7.14
C LEU A 64 8.48 -4.80 -7.15
N PHE A 65 9.46 -3.93 -6.87
CA PHE A 65 9.26 -2.49 -6.70
C PHE A 65 10.01 -1.63 -7.72
N LYS A 66 10.77 -2.25 -8.64
CA LYS A 66 11.67 -1.54 -9.57
C LYS A 66 12.65 -0.60 -8.86
N CYS A 67 13.03 -0.91 -7.62
CA CYS A 67 13.95 -0.15 -6.79
C CYS A 67 15.27 -0.88 -6.60
N LYS A 68 16.36 -0.12 -6.45
CA LYS A 68 17.73 -0.66 -6.26
C LYS A 68 18.20 -0.60 -4.81
N TYR A 69 17.68 0.36 -4.04
CA TYR A 69 18.14 0.68 -2.70
C TYR A 69 17.04 0.48 -1.68
N ILE A 70 17.40 -0.03 -0.51
CA ILE A 70 16.49 -0.31 0.60
C ILE A 70 17.14 0.01 1.93
N LYS A 71 16.38 0.56 2.86
CA LYS A 71 16.70 0.66 4.29
C LYS A 71 15.45 0.57 5.16
N LEU A 72 15.61 0.45 6.48
CA LEU A 72 14.49 0.69 7.39
C LEU A 72 14.08 2.16 7.32
N TYR A 73 12.77 2.41 7.26
CA TYR A 73 12.23 3.75 7.30
C TYR A 73 12.30 4.30 8.72
N ASN A 74 12.78 5.54 8.83
CA ASN A 74 12.74 6.31 10.05
C ASN A 74 12.08 7.68 9.74
N GLU A 75 11.20 8.15 10.61
CA GLU A 75 10.56 9.47 10.44
C GLU A 75 11.59 10.60 10.30
N LYS A 76 12.80 10.41 10.85
CA LYS A 76 13.91 11.35 10.72
C LYS A 76 14.52 11.41 9.31
N ASP A 77 14.22 10.47 8.43
CA ASP A 77 14.77 10.44 7.06
C ASP A 77 14.42 11.68 6.26
N PHE A 78 13.31 12.31 6.58
CA PHE A 78 12.84 13.54 5.96
C PHE A 78 12.69 14.70 6.98
N LEU A 79 13.38 14.61 8.12
CA LEU A 79 13.33 15.65 9.14
C LEU A 79 13.87 16.97 8.59
N ASN A 80 13.18 18.08 8.91
CA ASN A 80 13.48 19.43 8.43
C ASN A 80 13.34 19.66 6.92
N GLN A 81 12.67 18.76 6.21
CA GLN A 81 12.33 18.97 4.81
C GLN A 81 10.97 19.69 4.70
N ASN A 82 10.83 20.51 3.67
CA ASN A 82 9.55 21.11 3.33
C ASN A 82 8.72 20.10 2.54
N ILE A 83 7.78 19.42 3.21
CA ILE A 83 6.98 18.32 2.63
C ILE A 83 5.55 18.78 2.43
N PHE A 84 5.04 18.60 1.22
CA PHE A 84 3.61 18.71 0.91
C PHE A 84 2.93 17.35 1.08
N TYR A 85 1.96 17.26 1.96
CA TYR A 85 1.24 16.01 2.26
C TYR A 85 -0.05 15.93 1.44
N LEU A 86 -0.23 14.83 0.72
CA LEU A 86 -1.40 14.55 -0.10
C LEU A 86 -2.05 13.21 0.31
N ASN A 87 -3.25 13.25 0.85
CA ASN A 87 -4.03 12.08 1.30
C ASN A 87 -3.28 11.15 2.28
N TYR A 88 -2.39 11.71 3.11
CA TYR A 88 -1.51 10.95 3.99
C TYR A 88 -1.93 10.97 5.47
N SER A 89 -2.28 12.12 5.99
CA SER A 89 -2.64 12.31 7.40
C SER A 89 -3.82 13.28 7.59
N ASN A 90 -4.28 13.45 8.82
CA ASN A 90 -5.33 14.43 9.13
C ASN A 90 -4.88 15.90 8.98
N ASN A 91 -3.57 16.13 8.92
CA ASN A 91 -2.97 17.45 8.72
C ASN A 91 -2.43 17.62 7.29
N ASP A 92 -2.99 16.87 6.33
CA ASP A 92 -2.58 16.96 4.95
C ASP A 92 -2.78 18.36 4.40
N ASP A 93 -1.83 18.82 3.60
CA ASP A 93 -1.94 20.06 2.84
C ASP A 93 -3.10 19.99 1.84
N TYR A 94 -3.38 18.77 1.37
CA TYR A 94 -4.41 18.50 0.40
C TYR A 94 -4.96 17.07 0.55
N LEU A 95 -6.24 16.93 0.89
CA LEU A 95 -6.88 15.62 1.02
C LEU A 95 -7.62 15.23 -0.26
N VAL A 96 -8.73 15.90 -0.53
CA VAL A 96 -9.57 15.72 -1.72
C VAL A 96 -10.12 17.09 -2.14
N SER A 97 -10.26 17.35 -3.43
CA SER A 97 -10.42 18.72 -3.90
C SER A 97 -11.84 19.14 -4.24
N ASN A 98 -12.65 18.25 -4.74
CA ASN A 98 -13.96 18.65 -5.25
C ASN A 98 -15.13 18.09 -4.40
N ASN A 99 -16.34 18.56 -4.67
CA ASN A 99 -17.56 18.13 -3.98
C ASN A 99 -17.83 16.62 -4.08
N ARG A 100 -17.15 15.92 -4.99
CA ARG A 100 -17.24 14.45 -5.16
C ARG A 100 -16.14 13.70 -4.43
N GLY A 101 -15.21 14.41 -3.77
CA GLY A 101 -14.06 13.81 -3.09
C GLY A 101 -13.01 13.24 -4.04
N LEU A 102 -12.90 13.80 -5.25
CA LEU A 102 -11.89 13.40 -6.25
C LEU A 102 -10.76 14.43 -6.28
N ILE A 103 -9.53 13.99 -6.51
CA ILE A 103 -8.37 14.87 -6.68
C ILE A 103 -8.58 15.73 -7.93
N ASP A 104 -8.51 17.05 -7.74
CA ASP A 104 -8.43 18.02 -8.82
C ASP A 104 -6.96 18.32 -9.11
N TYR A 105 -6.42 17.72 -10.14
CA TYR A 105 -5.00 17.83 -10.46
C TYR A 105 -4.59 19.24 -10.93
N GLU A 106 -5.51 20.03 -11.47
CA GLU A 106 -5.21 21.41 -11.88
C GLU A 106 -5.09 22.32 -10.67
N GLU A 107 -6.00 22.20 -9.73
CA GLU A 107 -5.94 22.92 -8.47
C GLU A 107 -4.75 22.47 -7.62
N LEU A 108 -4.49 21.15 -7.56
CA LEU A 108 -3.33 20.58 -6.91
C LEU A 108 -2.02 21.16 -7.48
N GLN A 109 -1.91 21.28 -8.79
CA GLN A 109 -0.73 21.87 -9.45
C GLN A 109 -0.50 23.33 -9.01
N LYS A 110 -1.56 24.16 -9.01
CA LYS A 110 -1.46 25.55 -8.56
C LYS A 110 -0.99 25.64 -7.12
N LEU A 111 -1.54 24.78 -6.26
CA LEU A 111 -1.23 24.76 -4.84
C LEU A 111 0.22 24.31 -4.59
N ILE A 112 0.68 23.25 -5.26
CA ILE A 112 2.05 22.75 -5.16
C ILE A 112 3.04 23.80 -5.65
N ILE A 113 2.77 24.46 -6.77
CA ILE A 113 3.64 25.53 -7.29
C ILE A 113 3.71 26.68 -6.28
N SER A 114 2.60 27.07 -5.67
CA SER A 114 2.56 28.18 -4.72
C SER A 114 3.30 27.87 -3.41
N LYS A 115 3.26 26.61 -2.94
CA LYS A 115 3.92 26.16 -1.71
C LYS A 115 5.40 25.84 -1.92
N ASN A 116 5.79 25.50 -3.15
CA ASN A 116 7.14 25.15 -3.56
C ASN A 116 7.85 24.19 -2.60
N PRO A 117 7.29 22.98 -2.33
CA PRO A 117 7.89 22.01 -1.42
C PRO A 117 9.10 21.32 -2.04
N ASP A 118 10.01 20.80 -1.17
CA ASP A 118 11.12 19.93 -1.59
C ASP A 118 10.65 18.52 -1.93
N TYR A 119 9.61 18.08 -1.20
CA TYR A 119 9.03 16.75 -1.34
C TYR A 119 7.50 16.80 -1.39
N ILE A 120 6.93 15.93 -2.20
CA ILE A 120 5.49 15.64 -2.21
C ILE A 120 5.34 14.22 -1.67
N LEU A 121 4.70 14.05 -0.50
CA LEU A 121 4.39 12.75 0.06
C LEU A 121 2.93 12.44 -0.17
N ILE A 122 2.67 11.36 -0.90
CA ILE A 122 1.32 10.89 -1.20
C ILE A 122 1.08 9.51 -0.57
N GLY A 123 -0.10 9.33 0.04
CA GLY A 123 -0.54 8.05 0.59
C GLY A 123 -1.91 7.64 0.06
N SER A 124 -2.34 6.45 0.42
CA SER A 124 -3.67 5.91 0.11
C SER A 124 -4.48 5.67 1.38
N THR A 125 -4.24 6.46 2.43
CA THR A 125 -4.95 6.30 3.72
C THR A 125 -6.37 6.85 3.65
N TYR A 126 -6.57 7.93 2.89
CA TYR A 126 -7.84 8.68 2.82
C TYR A 126 -8.37 8.85 1.40
N TYR A 127 -7.89 8.03 0.45
CA TYR A 127 -8.35 8.11 -0.93
C TYR A 127 -8.71 6.72 -1.48
N THR A 128 -9.92 6.60 -1.98
CA THR A 128 -10.51 5.32 -2.39
C THR A 128 -10.42 5.03 -3.88
N ARG A 129 -9.95 5.98 -4.69
CA ARG A 129 -9.86 5.85 -6.15
C ARG A 129 -8.42 5.65 -6.61
N PHE A 130 -8.24 5.37 -7.89
CA PHE A 130 -6.92 5.33 -8.50
C PHE A 130 -6.27 6.71 -8.47
N ILE A 131 -4.97 6.72 -8.19
CA ILE A 131 -4.13 7.92 -8.21
C ILE A 131 -3.35 7.94 -9.52
N ASP A 132 -3.38 9.06 -10.22
CA ASP A 132 -2.55 9.30 -11.40
C ASP A 132 -1.14 9.74 -10.96
N TYR A 133 -0.30 8.75 -10.64
CA TYR A 133 1.08 8.99 -10.21
C TYR A 133 1.92 9.71 -11.26
N LYS A 134 1.65 9.46 -12.56
CA LYS A 134 2.34 10.14 -13.67
C LYS A 134 2.07 11.63 -13.62
N LYS A 135 0.81 12.02 -13.50
CA LYS A 135 0.42 13.43 -13.44
C LYS A 135 1.01 14.13 -12.20
N ILE A 136 1.07 13.45 -11.05
CA ILE A 136 1.71 14.01 -9.86
C ILE A 136 3.21 14.17 -10.06
N LYS A 137 3.88 13.21 -10.71
CA LYS A 137 5.31 13.33 -11.03
C LYS A 137 5.58 14.49 -12.01
N GLU A 138 4.72 14.69 -13.00
CA GLU A 138 4.79 15.83 -13.91
C GLU A 138 4.69 17.16 -13.14
N ILE A 139 3.76 17.26 -12.18
CA ILE A 139 3.62 18.44 -11.31
C ILE A 139 4.88 18.62 -10.42
N ALA A 140 5.38 17.55 -9.80
CA ALA A 140 6.60 17.61 -9.00
C ALA A 140 7.81 18.12 -9.79
N ASN A 141 7.95 17.69 -11.03
CA ASN A 141 9.04 18.11 -11.92
C ASN A 141 9.01 19.60 -12.26
N LEU A 142 7.84 20.26 -12.25
CA LEU A 142 7.74 21.71 -12.51
C LEU A 142 8.50 22.55 -11.47
N ILE A 143 8.66 22.03 -10.26
CA ILE A 143 9.33 22.72 -9.14
C ILE A 143 10.56 21.97 -8.64
N ASN A 144 11.02 20.93 -9.37
CA ASN A 144 12.12 20.03 -8.98
C ASN A 144 11.88 19.30 -7.63
N ALA A 145 10.63 19.13 -7.20
CA ALA A 145 10.30 18.36 -5.99
C ALA A 145 10.48 16.85 -6.24
N LYS A 146 10.83 16.13 -5.16
CA LYS A 146 10.87 14.67 -5.17
C LYS A 146 9.54 14.09 -4.74
N LEU A 147 9.13 12.98 -5.38
CA LEU A 147 7.89 12.29 -5.08
C LEU A 147 8.14 11.10 -4.15
N ILE A 148 7.50 11.10 -2.99
CA ILE A 148 7.46 10.00 -2.03
C ILE A 148 6.07 9.39 -2.08
N VAL A 149 5.96 8.07 -2.25
CA VAL A 149 4.67 7.37 -2.22
C VAL A 149 4.64 6.35 -1.10
N ASP A 150 3.74 6.53 -0.14
CA ASP A 150 3.43 5.51 0.87
C ASP A 150 2.37 4.55 0.34
N ILE A 151 2.82 3.35 0.00
CA ILE A 151 1.96 2.28 -0.52
C ILE A 151 1.43 1.35 0.57
N SER A 152 1.73 1.59 1.84
CA SER A 152 1.49 0.64 2.94
C SER A 152 0.06 0.09 3.00
N ASN A 153 -0.96 0.88 2.67
CA ASN A 153 -2.35 0.46 2.73
C ASN A 153 -2.85 -0.30 1.49
N ILE A 154 -2.11 -0.21 0.38
CA ILE A 154 -2.46 -0.82 -0.92
C ILE A 154 -1.31 -1.61 -1.54
N SER A 155 -0.27 -1.91 -0.77
CA SER A 155 0.94 -2.57 -1.25
C SER A 155 0.66 -3.92 -1.92
N GLY A 156 -0.20 -4.73 -1.32
CA GLY A 156 -0.61 -6.00 -1.90
C GLY A 156 -1.37 -5.83 -3.23
N LEU A 157 -2.25 -4.84 -3.31
CA LEU A 157 -2.99 -4.54 -4.54
C LEU A 157 -2.04 -4.10 -5.67
N ILE A 158 -1.03 -3.27 -5.36
CA ILE A 158 -0.02 -2.82 -6.32
C ILE A 158 0.83 -4.02 -6.78
N LEU A 159 1.38 -4.80 -5.85
CA LEU A 159 2.27 -5.91 -6.17
C LEU A 159 1.58 -7.08 -6.89
N THR A 160 0.27 -7.18 -6.77
CA THR A 160 -0.54 -8.16 -7.53
C THR A 160 -1.18 -7.56 -8.79
N ASN A 161 -0.80 -6.35 -9.18
CA ASN A 161 -1.28 -5.63 -10.39
C ASN A 161 -2.81 -5.39 -10.39
N LYS A 162 -3.41 -5.17 -9.23
CA LYS A 162 -4.86 -4.89 -9.10
C LYS A 162 -5.17 -3.40 -9.14
N VAL A 163 -4.17 -2.55 -8.84
CA VAL A 163 -4.26 -1.09 -8.92
C VAL A 163 -3.02 -0.53 -9.60
N PRO A 164 -3.06 0.70 -10.14
CA PRO A 164 -1.90 1.32 -10.77
C PRO A 164 -0.67 1.37 -9.86
N SER A 165 0.49 1.09 -10.44
CA SER A 165 1.79 1.12 -9.74
C SER A 165 2.42 2.52 -9.80
N PRO A 166 3.00 3.03 -8.70
CA PRO A 166 3.77 4.27 -8.67
C PRO A 166 5.22 4.11 -9.09
N PHE A 167 5.74 2.89 -9.27
CA PHE A 167 7.17 2.58 -9.25
C PHE A 167 7.99 3.30 -10.34
N GLU A 168 7.38 3.63 -11.47
CA GLU A 168 8.05 4.36 -12.58
C GLU A 168 8.09 5.88 -12.36
N TYR A 169 7.29 6.39 -11.43
CA TYR A 169 7.07 7.83 -11.25
C TYR A 169 7.59 8.37 -9.92
N THR A 170 8.01 7.49 -8.99
CA THR A 170 8.38 7.86 -7.64
C THR A 170 9.89 7.88 -7.42
N ASP A 171 10.38 8.78 -6.58
CA ASP A 171 11.77 8.84 -6.13
C ASP A 171 11.98 7.96 -4.90
N TYR A 172 10.97 7.89 -4.01
CA TYR A 172 10.98 7.06 -2.81
C TYR A 172 9.65 6.34 -2.61
N ILE A 173 9.72 5.13 -2.09
CA ILE A 173 8.56 4.34 -1.70
C ILE A 173 8.66 4.03 -0.21
N ILE A 174 7.58 4.29 0.53
CA ILE A 174 7.41 3.84 1.91
C ILE A 174 6.45 2.64 1.90
N CYS A 175 6.85 1.53 2.52
CA CYS A 175 6.04 0.32 2.59
C CYS A 175 6.13 -0.33 3.96
N THR A 176 5.04 -0.34 4.71
CA THR A 176 4.90 -1.08 5.96
C THR A 176 4.53 -2.54 5.68
N LEU A 177 5.32 -3.48 6.19
CA LEU A 177 5.21 -4.89 5.85
C LEU A 177 4.03 -5.61 6.54
N ASN A 178 3.65 -5.18 7.75
CA ASN A 178 2.59 -5.83 8.55
C ASN A 178 1.14 -5.45 8.17
N LYS A 179 0.96 -4.58 7.17
CA LYS A 179 -0.39 -4.23 6.66
C LYS A 179 -0.84 -5.27 5.63
N GLN A 180 -1.00 -4.88 4.38
CA GLN A 180 -1.45 -5.80 3.34
C GLN A 180 -0.47 -6.95 3.07
N LEU A 181 0.83 -6.75 3.22
CA LEU A 181 1.82 -7.80 2.97
C LEU A 181 1.85 -8.90 4.05
N GLN A 182 1.16 -8.70 5.17
CA GLN A 182 1.07 -9.65 6.31
C GLN A 182 2.44 -10.05 6.86
N GLY A 183 3.42 -9.17 6.75
CA GLY A 183 4.79 -9.38 7.22
C GLY A 183 5.00 -8.93 8.67
N THR A 184 6.25 -8.64 8.98
CA THR A 184 6.69 -8.14 10.28
C THR A 184 6.37 -6.65 10.47
N ASN A 185 6.53 -6.15 11.70
CA ASN A 185 6.19 -4.76 12.04
C ASN A 185 7.29 -3.77 11.64
N GLU A 186 7.90 -3.99 10.48
CA GLU A 186 8.88 -3.06 9.91
C GLU A 186 8.24 -2.23 8.80
N THR A 187 8.77 -1.02 8.64
CA THR A 187 8.52 -0.17 7.48
C THR A 187 9.82 0.01 6.72
N ILE A 188 9.80 -0.23 5.42
CA ILE A 188 10.96 -0.08 4.55
C ILE A 188 10.82 1.18 3.71
N LEU A 189 11.97 1.82 3.47
CA LEU A 189 12.15 2.92 2.52
C LEU A 189 12.94 2.40 1.33
N LEU A 190 12.40 2.58 0.15
CA LEU A 190 12.99 2.14 -1.12
C LEU A 190 13.27 3.34 -2.00
N SER A 191 14.33 3.27 -2.83
CA SER A 191 14.64 4.27 -3.84
C SER A 191 15.28 3.63 -5.09
N ASN A 192 15.08 4.28 -6.23
CA ASN A 192 15.77 3.93 -7.48
C ASN A 192 16.75 5.03 -7.91
N THR A 193 16.59 6.24 -7.41
CA THR A 193 17.32 7.43 -7.84
C THR A 193 18.44 7.85 -6.89
N ASN A 194 18.31 7.55 -5.60
CA ASN A 194 19.27 7.90 -4.58
C ASN A 194 19.75 6.65 -3.85
N GLU A 195 21.04 6.58 -3.61
CA GLU A 195 21.64 5.52 -2.81
C GLU A 195 21.24 5.67 -1.34
N LEU A 196 20.60 4.63 -0.79
CA LEU A 196 20.28 4.52 0.63
C LEU A 196 21.29 3.62 1.30
N THR A 197 21.77 3.99 2.48
CA THR A 197 22.61 3.12 3.28
C THR A 197 21.80 1.91 3.75
N TYR A 198 22.27 0.71 3.40
CA TYR A 198 21.66 -0.54 3.87
C TYR A 198 21.87 -0.69 5.37
N ASP A 199 20.79 -0.76 6.14
CA ASP A 199 20.82 -0.82 7.60
C ASP A 199 19.97 -1.96 8.20
N LEU A 200 19.49 -2.88 7.34
CA LEU A 200 18.73 -4.02 7.82
C LEU A 200 19.65 -5.05 8.52
N SER A 201 19.26 -5.44 9.73
CA SER A 201 19.86 -6.60 10.35
C SER A 201 19.58 -7.88 9.56
N ILE A 202 20.37 -8.93 9.75
CA ILE A 202 20.14 -10.22 9.09
C ILE A 202 18.72 -10.78 9.35
N ASN A 203 18.19 -10.56 10.55
CA ASN A 203 16.84 -10.99 10.89
C ASN A 203 15.78 -10.19 10.12
N ASN A 204 15.95 -8.87 10.00
CA ASN A 204 15.03 -8.02 9.24
C ASN A 204 15.10 -8.36 7.74
N THR A 205 16.29 -8.62 7.22
CA THR A 205 16.50 -9.08 5.84
C THR A 205 15.74 -10.36 5.55
N ILE A 206 15.89 -11.39 6.40
CA ILE A 206 15.18 -12.67 6.24
C ILE A 206 13.66 -12.49 6.38
N ASN A 207 13.21 -11.69 7.32
CA ASN A 207 11.78 -11.44 7.53
C ASN A 207 11.16 -10.69 6.35
N THR A 208 11.86 -9.69 5.82
CA THR A 208 11.43 -8.96 4.63
C THR A 208 11.36 -9.89 3.42
N LEU A 209 12.39 -10.71 3.19
CA LEU A 209 12.39 -11.70 2.11
C LEU A 209 11.21 -12.68 2.22
N ASN A 210 10.96 -13.25 3.41
CA ASN A 210 9.82 -14.15 3.63
C ASN A 210 8.49 -13.47 3.30
N THR A 211 8.34 -12.20 3.70
CA THR A 211 7.15 -11.42 3.40
C THR A 211 6.97 -11.23 1.89
N LEU A 212 8.03 -10.84 1.20
CA LEU A 212 7.99 -10.57 -0.24
C LEU A 212 7.79 -11.85 -1.07
N LEU A 213 8.36 -12.98 -0.64
CA LEU A 213 8.13 -14.28 -1.30
C LEU A 213 6.67 -14.74 -1.16
N ASN A 214 6.03 -14.49 -0.02
CA ASN A 214 4.62 -14.78 0.16
C ASN A 214 3.73 -14.04 -0.86
N VAL A 215 4.07 -12.81 -1.21
CA VAL A 215 3.35 -11.99 -2.21
C VAL A 215 3.31 -12.67 -3.60
N THR A 216 4.29 -13.52 -3.90
CA THR A 216 4.38 -14.22 -5.20
C THR A 216 3.48 -15.45 -5.29
N THR A 217 2.86 -15.89 -4.18
CA THR A 217 2.01 -17.09 -4.15
C THR A 217 0.63 -16.84 -4.74
N ASP A 218 0.01 -17.88 -5.29
CA ASP A 218 -1.34 -17.79 -5.84
C ASP A 218 -2.36 -17.56 -4.74
N GLU A 219 -2.16 -18.19 -3.58
CA GLU A 219 -2.99 -18.03 -2.39
C GLU A 219 -3.03 -16.57 -1.92
N TYR A 220 -1.87 -15.90 -1.90
CA TYR A 220 -1.80 -14.48 -1.57
C TYR A 220 -2.52 -13.61 -2.60
N ARG A 221 -2.34 -13.90 -3.90
CA ARG A 221 -3.01 -13.16 -4.98
C ARG A 221 -4.53 -13.29 -4.91
N GLU A 222 -5.02 -14.50 -4.61
CA GLU A 222 -6.45 -14.73 -4.38
C GLU A 222 -6.95 -13.95 -3.17
N LEU A 223 -6.22 -13.99 -2.06
CA LEU A 223 -6.55 -13.27 -0.84
C LEU A 223 -6.66 -11.75 -1.09
N ILE A 224 -5.71 -11.16 -1.82
CA ILE A 224 -5.75 -9.74 -2.18
C ILE A 224 -6.90 -9.43 -3.14
N ASN A 225 -7.19 -10.32 -4.09
CA ASN A 225 -8.34 -10.17 -4.96
C ASN A 225 -9.66 -10.15 -4.16
N ASN A 226 -9.76 -11.01 -3.15
CA ASN A 226 -10.92 -11.05 -2.27
C ASN A 226 -11.10 -9.76 -1.46
N CYS A 227 -10.02 -9.02 -1.14
CA CYS A 227 -10.14 -7.69 -0.53
C CYS A 227 -10.92 -6.70 -1.42
N LEU A 228 -10.72 -6.75 -2.74
CA LEU A 228 -11.46 -5.91 -3.69
C LEU A 228 -12.91 -6.37 -3.85
N ILE A 229 -13.14 -7.67 -3.98
CA ILE A 229 -14.50 -8.23 -4.08
C ILE A 229 -15.30 -7.84 -2.84
N ASN A 230 -14.72 -7.99 -1.66
CA ASN A 230 -15.34 -7.62 -0.40
C ASN A 230 -15.61 -6.12 -0.30
N ALA A 231 -14.71 -5.27 -0.81
CA ALA A 231 -14.93 -3.83 -0.88
C ALA A 231 -16.11 -3.47 -1.79
N LYS A 232 -16.27 -4.17 -2.91
CA LYS A 232 -17.40 -3.97 -3.83
C LYS A 232 -18.73 -4.42 -3.23
N GLU A 233 -18.76 -5.54 -2.52
CA GLU A 233 -19.99 -5.99 -1.85
C GLU A 233 -20.37 -5.07 -0.68
N LEU A 234 -19.38 -4.56 0.07
CA LEU A 234 -19.59 -3.55 1.08
C LEU A 234 -20.11 -2.23 0.46
N GLN A 235 -19.55 -1.77 -0.67
CA GLN A 235 -20.02 -0.62 -1.44
C GLN A 235 -21.48 -0.81 -1.86
N LYS A 236 -21.82 -1.94 -2.48
CA LYS A 236 -23.15 -2.30 -2.94
C LYS A 236 -24.19 -2.20 -1.82
N SER A 237 -23.86 -2.67 -0.61
CA SER A 237 -24.77 -2.63 0.54
C SER A 237 -25.14 -1.20 0.94
N PHE A 238 -24.25 -0.22 0.76
CA PHE A 238 -24.54 1.19 1.01
C PHE A 238 -25.28 1.83 -0.14
N GLU A 239 -24.94 1.51 -1.40
CA GLU A 239 -25.60 2.05 -2.59
C GLU A 239 -27.07 1.67 -2.63
N GLU A 240 -27.44 0.44 -2.29
CA GLU A 240 -28.82 -0.02 -2.20
C GLU A 240 -29.64 0.78 -1.17
N GLU A 241 -29.01 1.27 -0.12
CA GLU A 241 -29.58 2.13 0.90
C GLU A 241 -29.48 3.63 0.56
N LYS A 242 -29.02 3.96 -0.64
CA LYS A 242 -28.83 5.34 -1.13
C LYS A 242 -27.84 6.15 -0.28
N ILE A 243 -26.87 5.48 0.35
CA ILE A 243 -25.79 6.11 1.10
C ILE A 243 -24.70 6.52 0.12
N SER A 244 -24.38 7.82 0.11
CA SER A 244 -23.34 8.36 -0.73
C SER A 244 -21.93 8.06 -0.14
N LEU A 245 -21.09 7.42 -0.93
CA LEU A 245 -19.69 7.20 -0.59
C LEU A 245 -18.83 8.36 -1.08
N LEU A 246 -17.84 8.73 -0.30
CA LEU A 246 -16.83 9.70 -0.73
C LEU A 246 -16.12 9.18 -1.98
N SER A 247 -15.71 10.07 -2.86
CA SER A 247 -15.08 9.75 -4.15
C SER A 247 -15.94 8.86 -5.06
N LEU A 248 -17.26 8.79 -4.83
CA LEU A 248 -18.22 8.00 -5.62
C LEU A 248 -17.94 6.49 -5.59
N GLY A 249 -17.42 5.97 -4.48
CA GLY A 249 -17.12 4.55 -4.29
C GLY A 249 -15.64 4.23 -4.15
N THR A 250 -15.23 3.02 -4.51
CA THR A 250 -13.86 2.57 -4.33
C THR A 250 -13.31 1.81 -5.53
N ASP A 251 -11.99 1.96 -5.77
CA ASP A 251 -11.18 1.15 -6.69
C ASP A 251 -10.13 0.33 -5.93
N ASN A 252 -10.14 0.40 -4.59
CA ASN A 252 -9.22 -0.32 -3.72
C ASN A 252 -9.97 -0.99 -2.54
N ASN A 253 -9.30 -1.29 -1.46
CA ASN A 253 -9.84 -1.94 -0.28
C ASN A 253 -10.44 -0.99 0.78
N LEU A 254 -10.58 0.30 0.45
CA LEU A 254 -11.06 1.34 1.37
C LEU A 254 -12.41 1.90 0.89
N LEU A 255 -13.30 2.18 1.84
CA LEU A 255 -14.50 2.99 1.62
C LEU A 255 -14.53 4.11 2.66
N ILE A 256 -15.03 5.27 2.28
CA ILE A 256 -15.19 6.42 3.19
C ILE A 256 -16.64 6.90 3.09
N ILE A 257 -17.29 7.04 4.25
CA ILE A 257 -18.66 7.52 4.37
C ILE A 257 -18.65 8.82 5.15
N ASN A 258 -19.08 9.90 4.52
CA ASN A 258 -19.36 11.14 5.25
C ASN A 258 -20.63 10.97 6.05
N THR A 259 -20.51 10.88 7.37
CA THR A 259 -21.63 10.60 8.26
C THR A 259 -22.51 11.83 8.51
N GLU A 260 -21.98 13.03 8.35
CA GLU A 260 -22.76 14.26 8.48
C GLU A 260 -23.72 14.41 7.30
N ILE A 261 -23.27 14.14 6.08
CA ILE A 261 -24.09 14.19 4.88
C ILE A 261 -25.16 13.10 4.87
N ASN A 262 -24.78 11.86 5.22
CA ASN A 262 -25.68 10.71 5.07
C ASN A 262 -26.61 10.50 6.27
N TYR A 263 -26.16 10.87 7.49
CA TYR A 263 -26.88 10.53 8.72
C TYR A 263 -27.03 11.72 9.68
N GLN A 264 -26.50 12.89 9.32
CA GLN A 264 -26.49 14.09 10.20
C GLN A 264 -25.83 13.82 11.56
N ILE A 265 -24.79 13.00 11.57
CA ILE A 265 -23.98 12.64 12.75
C ILE A 265 -22.54 13.06 12.51
N LYS A 266 -21.90 13.69 13.50
CA LYS A 266 -20.45 13.95 13.45
C LYS A 266 -19.66 12.66 13.37
N CYS A 267 -18.57 12.65 12.61
CA CYS A 267 -17.76 11.45 12.41
C CYS A 267 -17.34 10.78 13.71
N LYS A 268 -16.93 11.57 14.71
CA LYS A 268 -16.54 11.07 16.03
C LYS A 268 -17.69 10.38 16.79
N ASP A 269 -18.91 10.91 16.67
CA ASP A 269 -20.08 10.31 17.34
C ASP A 269 -20.47 9.01 16.63
N ALA A 270 -20.42 8.98 15.30
CA ALA A 270 -20.61 7.77 14.51
C ALA A 270 -19.55 6.70 14.86
N PHE A 271 -18.29 7.08 14.96
CA PHE A 271 -17.21 6.20 15.41
C PHE A 271 -17.52 5.58 16.78
N ASN A 272 -17.86 6.41 17.77
CA ASN A 272 -18.18 5.94 19.13
C ASN A 272 -19.40 5.02 19.15
N LEU A 273 -20.42 5.31 18.35
CA LEU A 273 -21.63 4.50 18.23
C LEU A 273 -21.31 3.13 17.63
N LEU A 274 -20.52 3.08 16.56
CA LEU A 274 -20.10 1.81 15.95
C LEU A 274 -19.19 1.01 16.86
N LEU A 275 -18.27 1.66 17.57
CA LEU A 275 -17.40 0.99 18.54
C LEU A 275 -18.20 0.34 19.69
N LYS A 276 -19.25 1.00 20.20
CA LYS A 276 -20.19 0.41 21.19
C LYS A 276 -20.94 -0.82 20.67
N ASN A 277 -21.01 -1.00 19.36
CA ASN A 277 -21.62 -2.15 18.68
C ASN A 277 -20.58 -3.14 18.14
N ASP A 278 -19.35 -3.14 18.69
CA ASP A 278 -18.24 -4.02 18.34
C ASP A 278 -17.77 -3.88 16.87
N ILE A 279 -17.99 -2.71 16.25
CA ILE A 279 -17.51 -2.41 14.90
C ILE A 279 -16.34 -1.46 15.01
N ILE A 280 -15.12 -2.00 14.84
CA ILE A 280 -13.87 -1.24 14.90
C ILE A 280 -13.57 -0.65 13.52
N ILE A 281 -13.55 0.67 13.46
CA ILE A 281 -13.27 1.44 12.24
C ILE A 281 -12.20 2.50 12.52
N LYS A 282 -11.86 3.29 11.51
CA LYS A 282 -11.13 4.56 11.66
C LYS A 282 -12.04 5.72 11.28
N GLU A 283 -11.70 6.90 11.73
CA GLU A 283 -12.40 8.13 11.36
C GLU A 283 -11.40 9.27 11.11
N ASN A 284 -11.82 10.24 10.34
CA ASN A 284 -11.15 11.52 10.15
C ASN A 284 -12.19 12.61 9.83
N ASN A 285 -11.70 13.80 9.47
CA ASN A 285 -12.58 14.93 9.12
C ASN A 285 -13.45 14.70 7.87
N LEU A 286 -13.14 13.70 7.05
CA LEU A 286 -13.89 13.35 5.83
C LEU A 286 -15.03 12.36 6.09
N GLY A 287 -14.91 11.54 7.14
CA GLY A 287 -15.88 10.50 7.45
C GLY A 287 -15.32 9.31 8.22
N ILE A 288 -16.13 8.27 8.32
CA ILE A 288 -15.68 6.96 8.81
C ILE A 288 -15.01 6.19 7.67
N ILE A 289 -13.92 5.50 8.01
CA ILE A 289 -13.07 4.78 7.06
C ILE A 289 -13.20 3.29 7.31
N LEU A 290 -13.65 2.56 6.30
CA LEU A 290 -13.81 1.12 6.30
C LEU A 290 -12.71 0.49 5.44
N ASN A 291 -11.96 -0.46 6.01
CA ASN A 291 -10.89 -1.19 5.32
C ASN A 291 -11.21 -2.68 5.32
N THR A 292 -11.33 -3.28 4.15
CA THR A 292 -11.72 -4.69 4.03
C THR A 292 -10.59 -5.67 4.27
N SER A 293 -9.32 -5.27 4.17
CA SER A 293 -8.18 -6.20 4.18
C SER A 293 -8.14 -7.06 5.45
N ASN A 294 -8.19 -6.45 6.64
CA ASN A 294 -8.01 -7.19 7.89
C ASN A 294 -9.08 -8.28 8.13
N MET A 295 -10.34 -7.99 7.77
CA MET A 295 -11.41 -8.98 7.90
C MET A 295 -11.30 -10.04 6.80
N THR A 296 -10.96 -9.66 5.57
CA THR A 296 -10.69 -10.62 4.49
C THR A 296 -9.58 -11.60 4.88
N PHE A 297 -8.49 -11.11 5.49
CA PHE A 297 -7.39 -11.96 5.97
C PHE A 297 -7.80 -12.92 7.10
N LYS A 298 -8.89 -12.63 7.78
CA LYS A 298 -9.53 -13.52 8.78
C LYS A 298 -10.57 -14.47 8.19
N GLY A 299 -10.74 -14.47 6.86
CA GLY A 299 -11.65 -15.38 6.17
C GLY A 299 -13.08 -14.86 5.98
N TYR A 300 -13.35 -13.58 6.24
CA TYR A 300 -14.67 -13.01 5.99
C TYR A 300 -14.99 -12.98 4.49
N THR A 301 -16.22 -13.37 4.17
CA THR A 301 -16.71 -13.56 2.80
C THR A 301 -17.37 -12.28 2.24
N PRO A 302 -17.61 -12.18 0.93
CA PRO A 302 -18.36 -11.07 0.33
C PRO A 302 -19.72 -10.84 1.00
N ASN A 303 -20.45 -11.93 1.35
CA ASN A 303 -21.72 -11.82 2.03
C ASN A 303 -21.59 -11.22 3.44
N ASP A 304 -20.52 -11.53 4.17
CA ASP A 304 -20.28 -10.94 5.50
C ASP A 304 -20.07 -9.42 5.38
N PHE A 305 -19.36 -8.95 4.36
CA PHE A 305 -19.18 -7.51 4.11
C PHE A 305 -20.47 -6.84 3.70
N TYR A 306 -21.29 -7.48 2.86
CA TYR A 306 -22.61 -6.97 2.52
C TYR A 306 -23.49 -6.80 3.77
N LEU A 307 -23.54 -7.82 4.62
CA LEU A 307 -24.30 -7.77 5.88
C LEU A 307 -23.71 -6.74 6.86
N LEU A 308 -22.39 -6.59 6.92
CA LEU A 308 -21.73 -5.56 7.72
C LEU A 308 -22.18 -4.16 7.31
N GLY A 309 -22.25 -3.88 6.02
CA GLY A 309 -22.74 -2.59 5.52
C GLY A 309 -24.18 -2.32 5.91
N LYS A 310 -25.07 -3.31 5.80
CA LYS A 310 -26.45 -3.21 6.27
C LYS A 310 -26.52 -2.96 7.78
N LYS A 311 -25.69 -3.66 8.59
CA LYS A 311 -25.60 -3.47 10.04
C LYS A 311 -25.15 -2.06 10.40
N ILE A 312 -24.07 -1.55 9.75
CA ILE A 312 -23.57 -0.20 9.96
C ILE A 312 -24.66 0.82 9.66
N ASN A 313 -25.30 0.69 8.51
CA ASN A 313 -26.38 1.61 8.08
C ASN A 313 -27.53 1.61 9.08
N LYS A 314 -27.97 0.45 9.56
CA LYS A 314 -29.02 0.33 10.58
C LYS A 314 -28.64 1.05 11.87
N ILE A 315 -27.43 0.80 12.42
CA ILE A 315 -26.94 1.41 13.65
C ILE A 315 -26.91 2.95 13.52
N LEU A 316 -26.44 3.47 12.37
CA LEU A 316 -26.31 4.91 12.18
C LEU A 316 -27.66 5.60 11.92
N LYS A 317 -28.70 4.87 11.46
CA LYS A 317 -30.06 5.39 11.28
C LYS A 317 -30.92 5.37 12.55
N GLU A 318 -30.76 4.32 13.39
CA GLU A 318 -31.61 4.06 14.57
C GLU A 318 -31.10 4.70 15.87
N ARG A 319 -30.20 5.67 15.82
CA ARG A 319 -29.56 6.38 16.95
C ARG A 319 -30.54 7.10 17.89
#